data_3eec343a98981f880a0947a0f9c9d584
#
_entry.id   3eec343a98981f880a0947a0f9c9d584
#
_cell.length_a   1.000
_cell.length_b   1.000
_cell.length_c   1.000
_cell.angle_alpha   90.00
_cell.angle_beta   90.00
_cell.angle_gamma   90.00
#
_symmetry.space_group_name_H-M   'P 1'
#
loop_
_entity.id
_entity.type
_entity.pdbx_description
1 polymer ?
#
loop_
_entity_poly.entity_id
_entity_poly.type
_entity_poly.pdbx_seq_one_letter_code
_entity_poly.pdbx_strand_id
1 'polypeptide(L)'
;RNESSDRLENVSARVSLQGQAGMEPLVQTAQYPLNIVAAGARILLAAYFQGPLPQNFFPSAEADFSLPVMPDDARYLQTSTTGLTTQFSEYKRVATVSGSVSLPDMAQAPVSLWVLGIAYNEQDQPVAFRRWEAALPITPAAEYPFSFVLYSLGAPITRVETIVEARPTIP
;
A
#
# COMPACT_ATOMS: atom_id res chain seq x y z
N ARG A 1 4.13 -4.36 11.70
CA ARG A 1 2.77 -4.77 12.08
C ARG A 1 2.16 -3.72 13.00
N ASN A 2 0.88 -3.39 12.80
CA ASN A 2 0.13 -2.61 13.77
C ASN A 2 -0.25 -3.52 14.95
N GLU A 3 0.43 -3.37 16.07
CA GLU A 3 0.18 -4.20 17.28
C GLU A 3 -0.87 -3.58 18.22
N SER A 4 -1.35 -2.37 17.90
CA SER A 4 -2.41 -1.73 18.67
C SER A 4 -3.79 -2.35 18.36
N SER A 5 -4.74 -2.14 19.27
CA SER A 5 -6.16 -2.46 19.04
C SER A 5 -6.84 -1.49 18.08
N ASP A 6 -6.22 -0.35 17.80
CA ASP A 6 -6.81 0.74 17.04
C ASP A 6 -6.34 0.73 15.59
N ARG A 7 -7.15 1.30 14.71
CA ARG A 7 -6.70 1.67 13.38
C ARG A 7 -5.71 2.83 13.50
N LEU A 8 -4.70 2.85 12.64
CA LEU A 8 -3.69 3.92 12.59
C LEU A 8 -3.73 4.61 11.23
N GLU A 9 -3.42 5.90 11.21
CA GLU A 9 -3.20 6.67 9.98
C GLU A 9 -1.82 7.34 9.98
N ASN A 10 -1.39 7.79 8.80
CA ASN A 10 -0.12 8.49 8.58
C ASN A 10 1.10 7.69 9.07
N VAL A 11 1.05 6.37 8.93
CA VAL A 11 2.12 5.52 9.41
C VAL A 11 3.37 5.71 8.57
N SER A 12 4.46 6.09 9.22
CA SER A 12 5.78 6.25 8.62
C SER A 12 6.87 5.60 9.45
N ALA A 13 7.99 5.34 8.79
CA ALA A 13 9.20 4.84 9.43
C ALA A 13 10.43 5.53 8.84
N ARG A 14 11.44 5.72 9.66
CA ARG A 14 12.76 6.11 9.22
C ARG A 14 13.55 4.89 8.82
N VAL A 15 14.00 4.85 7.57
CA VAL A 15 14.85 3.77 7.04
C VAL A 15 16.26 4.32 6.86
N SER A 16 17.24 3.63 7.44
CA SER A 16 18.64 3.98 7.33
C SER A 16 19.43 2.86 6.66
N LEU A 17 20.28 3.23 5.71
CA LEU A 17 21.24 2.33 5.10
C LEU A 17 22.64 2.72 5.60
N GLN A 18 23.18 1.92 6.51
CA GLN A 18 24.53 2.12 7.04
C GLN A 18 25.55 1.44 6.14
N GLY A 19 26.47 2.22 5.59
CA GLY A 19 27.62 1.70 4.83
C GLY A 19 28.77 1.26 5.75
N GLN A 20 29.98 1.26 5.21
CA GLN A 20 31.21 0.97 5.96
C GLN A 20 31.46 2.02 7.06
N ALA A 21 32.23 1.63 8.07
CA ALA A 21 32.61 2.51 9.17
C ALA A 21 33.20 3.85 8.68
N GLY A 22 32.66 4.98 9.19
CA GLY A 22 33.08 6.33 8.82
C GLY A 22 32.28 6.99 7.70
N MET A 23 31.33 6.27 7.07
CA MET A 23 30.37 6.86 6.13
C MET A 23 29.09 7.29 6.87
N GLU A 24 28.56 8.45 6.51
CA GLU A 24 27.24 8.86 7.00
C GLU A 24 26.18 7.91 6.44
N PRO A 25 25.18 7.49 7.26
CA PRO A 25 24.08 6.65 6.80
C PRO A 25 23.19 7.43 5.82
N LEU A 26 22.73 6.76 4.77
CA LEU A 26 21.64 7.28 3.95
C LEU A 26 20.31 7.07 4.70
N VAL A 27 19.56 8.15 4.89
CA VAL A 27 18.30 8.12 5.64
C VAL A 27 17.16 8.58 4.77
N GLN A 28 16.06 7.83 4.77
CA GLN A 28 14.82 8.17 4.07
C GLN A 28 13.61 7.85 4.95
N THR A 29 12.54 8.62 4.76
CA THR A 29 11.24 8.30 5.35
C THR A 29 10.50 7.33 4.45
N ALA A 30 10.16 6.17 4.98
CA ALA A 30 9.26 5.23 4.36
C ALA A 30 7.81 5.55 4.74
N GLN A 31 6.92 5.53 3.77
CA GLN A 31 5.49 5.82 3.96
C GLN A 31 4.65 4.62 3.54
N TYR A 32 3.50 4.47 4.19
CA TYR A 32 2.49 3.54 3.74
C TYR A 32 1.81 4.09 2.46
N PRO A 33 1.67 3.30 1.40
CA PRO A 33 1.09 3.78 0.13
C PRO A 33 -0.40 4.16 0.21
N LEU A 34 -1.11 3.69 1.23
CA LEU A 34 -2.44 4.13 1.64
C LEU A 34 -2.32 4.95 2.92
N ASN A 35 -3.46 5.30 3.52
CA ASN A 35 -3.45 6.12 4.72
C ASN A 35 -3.80 5.34 5.98
N ILE A 36 -4.80 4.43 5.88
CA ILE A 36 -5.31 3.72 7.04
C ILE A 36 -4.74 2.31 7.16
N VAL A 37 -4.34 1.96 8.36
CA VAL A 37 -3.82 0.64 8.73
C VAL A 37 -4.76 0.01 9.74
N ALA A 38 -5.37 -1.11 9.39
CA ALA A 38 -6.24 -1.84 10.32
C ALA A 38 -5.48 -2.35 11.55
N ALA A 39 -6.20 -2.53 12.65
CA ALA A 39 -5.66 -3.19 13.85
C ALA A 39 -5.12 -4.59 13.50
N GLY A 40 -3.95 -4.93 14.01
CA GLY A 40 -3.29 -6.22 13.76
C GLY A 40 -2.73 -6.42 12.35
N ALA A 41 -2.98 -5.50 11.41
CA ALA A 41 -2.52 -5.64 10.03
C ALA A 41 -1.00 -5.56 9.89
N ARG A 42 -0.47 -6.36 8.96
CA ARG A 42 0.88 -6.15 8.41
C ARG A 42 0.78 -5.16 7.27
N ILE A 43 1.70 -4.22 7.20
CA ILE A 43 1.76 -3.22 6.15
C ILE A 43 3.13 -3.20 5.49
N LEU A 44 3.14 -2.72 4.25
CA LEU A 44 4.36 -2.42 3.51
C LEU A 44 4.64 -0.93 3.61
N LEU A 45 5.78 -0.57 4.19
CA LEU A 45 6.33 0.78 4.11
C LEU A 45 7.41 0.81 3.03
N ALA A 46 7.39 1.82 2.18
CA ALA A 46 8.32 1.94 1.07
C ALA A 46 9.15 3.22 1.19
N ALA A 47 10.46 3.08 1.02
CA ALA A 47 11.41 4.18 0.88
C ALA A 47 12.20 4.02 -0.42
N TYR A 48 12.48 5.14 -1.07
CA TYR A 48 13.30 5.16 -2.27
C TYR A 48 14.61 5.87 -2.00
N PHE A 49 15.72 5.20 -2.27
CA PHE A 49 17.07 5.77 -2.18
C PHE A 49 17.58 6.06 -3.59
N GLN A 50 17.88 7.32 -3.86
CA GLN A 50 18.41 7.77 -5.15
C GLN A 50 19.92 7.64 -5.19
N GLY A 51 20.44 7.26 -6.35
CA GLY A 51 21.87 7.19 -6.63
C GLY A 51 22.50 5.83 -6.32
N PRO A 52 23.82 5.71 -6.44
CA PRO A 52 24.52 4.48 -6.13
C PRO A 52 24.42 4.18 -4.64
N LEU A 53 23.94 2.98 -4.30
CA LEU A 53 23.91 2.51 -2.92
C LEU A 53 25.35 2.15 -2.46
N PRO A 54 25.66 2.35 -1.16
CA PRO A 54 26.91 1.87 -0.61
C PRO A 54 27.06 0.35 -0.81
N GLN A 55 28.26 -0.11 -1.11
CA GLN A 55 28.53 -1.55 -1.11
C GLN A 55 28.47 -2.06 0.34
N ASN A 56 27.84 -3.24 0.53
CA ASN A 56 27.72 -3.87 1.85
C ASN A 56 27.04 -2.99 2.91
N PHE A 57 25.84 -2.48 2.59
CA PHE A 57 25.05 -1.73 3.55
C PHE A 57 24.23 -2.65 4.48
N PHE A 58 23.96 -2.14 5.67
CA PHE A 58 23.06 -2.76 6.65
C PHE A 58 21.80 -1.90 6.76
N PRO A 59 20.63 -2.42 6.34
CA PRO A 59 19.38 -1.69 6.50
C PRO A 59 18.89 -1.76 7.95
N SER A 60 18.37 -0.65 8.43
CA SER A 60 17.58 -0.57 9.66
C SER A 60 16.34 0.26 9.44
N ALA A 61 15.29 -0.02 10.20
CA ALA A 61 14.06 0.75 10.15
C ALA A 61 13.53 0.98 11.57
N GLU A 62 13.07 2.19 11.82
CA GLU A 62 12.49 2.60 13.08
C GLU A 62 11.14 3.30 12.80
N ALA A 63 10.10 2.93 13.56
CA ALA A 63 8.81 3.61 13.47
C ALA A 63 8.97 5.09 13.85
N ASP A 64 8.48 5.99 13.00
CA ASP A 64 8.64 7.42 13.19
C ASP A 64 7.35 8.07 13.67
N PHE A 65 6.24 7.79 13.00
CA PHE A 65 4.98 8.45 13.28
C PHE A 65 3.76 7.56 12.97
N SER A 66 2.72 7.70 13.79
CA SER A 66 1.38 7.17 13.53
C SER A 66 0.35 7.90 14.38
N LEU A 67 -0.89 8.00 13.91
CA LEU A 67 -2.01 8.55 14.66
C LEU A 67 -3.11 7.48 14.81
N PRO A 68 -3.72 7.33 15.98
CA PRO A 68 -4.88 6.49 16.15
C PRO A 68 -6.10 7.10 15.45
N VAL A 69 -6.94 6.24 14.88
CA VAL A 69 -8.16 6.61 14.15
C VAL A 69 -9.36 6.01 14.86
N MET A 70 -10.36 6.84 15.16
CA MET A 70 -11.60 6.39 15.80
C MET A 70 -12.34 5.38 14.90
N PRO A 71 -13.04 4.38 15.49
CA PRO A 71 -13.73 3.35 14.73
C PRO A 71 -14.80 3.88 13.77
N ASP A 72 -15.45 4.99 14.14
CA ASP A 72 -16.53 5.66 13.41
C ASP A 72 -16.07 6.89 12.62
N ASP A 73 -14.77 7.02 12.36
CA ASP A 73 -14.23 8.14 11.60
C ASP A 73 -14.78 8.18 10.17
N ALA A 74 -15.62 9.17 9.91
CA ALA A 74 -16.31 9.36 8.64
C ALA A 74 -15.38 9.68 7.44
N ARG A 75 -14.08 9.94 7.70
CA ARG A 75 -13.07 10.15 6.65
C ARG A 75 -12.72 8.86 5.90
N TYR A 76 -13.13 7.70 6.41
CA TYR A 76 -12.84 6.40 5.81
C TYR A 76 -14.13 5.65 5.54
N LEU A 77 -14.43 5.44 4.27
CA LEU A 77 -15.64 4.74 3.84
C LEU A 77 -15.42 3.23 3.88
N GLN A 78 -16.47 2.51 4.21
CA GLN A 78 -16.47 1.06 4.05
C GLN A 78 -16.59 0.74 2.57
N THR A 79 -15.70 -0.11 2.08
CA THR A 79 -15.68 -0.55 0.68
C THR A 79 -15.77 -2.07 0.61
N SER A 80 -16.27 -2.57 -0.51
CA SER A 80 -16.20 -3.98 -0.86
C SER A 80 -15.58 -4.18 -2.24
N THR A 81 -14.95 -5.32 -2.45
CA THR A 81 -14.39 -5.70 -3.75
C THR A 81 -15.12 -6.91 -4.31
N THR A 82 -15.37 -6.88 -5.62
CA THR A 82 -16.01 -7.97 -6.37
C THR A 82 -15.16 -8.35 -7.57
N GLY A 83 -15.29 -9.60 -8.04
CA GLY A 83 -14.65 -10.08 -9.26
C GLY A 83 -13.10 -10.01 -9.24
N LEU A 84 -12.47 -10.05 -8.07
CA LEU A 84 -11.02 -9.97 -7.95
C LEU A 84 -10.36 -11.15 -8.65
N THR A 85 -9.50 -10.85 -9.62
CA THR A 85 -8.73 -11.83 -10.38
C THR A 85 -7.26 -11.44 -10.44
N THR A 86 -6.40 -12.46 -10.46
CA THR A 86 -4.95 -12.27 -10.65
C THR A 86 -4.48 -13.23 -11.73
N GLN A 87 -3.88 -12.68 -12.78
CA GLN A 87 -3.27 -13.45 -13.87
C GLN A 87 -1.76 -13.30 -13.82
N PHE A 88 -1.04 -14.41 -13.80
CA PHE A 88 0.41 -14.43 -13.77
C PHE A 88 0.99 -14.68 -15.17
N SER A 89 2.13 -14.04 -15.47
CA SER A 89 2.95 -14.40 -16.63
C SER A 89 3.55 -15.81 -16.46
N GLU A 90 4.07 -16.38 -17.54
CA GLU A 90 4.70 -17.71 -17.56
C GLU A 90 5.77 -17.87 -16.48
N TYR A 91 6.64 -16.87 -16.30
CA TYR A 91 7.71 -16.88 -15.30
C TYR A 91 7.31 -16.26 -13.96
N LYS A 92 6.03 -15.96 -13.79
CA LYS A 92 5.48 -15.34 -12.57
C LYS A 92 6.19 -14.06 -12.11
N ARG A 93 6.81 -13.34 -13.03
CA ARG A 93 7.45 -12.04 -12.73
C ARG A 93 6.51 -10.86 -12.94
N VAL A 94 5.38 -11.11 -13.57
CA VAL A 94 4.34 -10.12 -13.83
C VAL A 94 3.02 -10.68 -13.34
N ALA A 95 2.26 -9.88 -12.62
CA ALA A 95 0.90 -10.19 -12.22
C ALA A 95 -0.03 -9.06 -12.66
N THR A 96 -1.06 -9.38 -13.42
CA THR A 96 -2.16 -8.46 -13.74
C THR A 96 -3.28 -8.69 -12.74
N VAL A 97 -3.67 -7.64 -12.04
CA VAL A 97 -4.73 -7.66 -11.04
C VAL A 97 -5.90 -6.83 -11.56
N SER A 98 -7.10 -7.39 -11.51
CA SER A 98 -8.32 -6.68 -11.89
C SER A 98 -9.49 -7.05 -10.99
N GLY A 99 -10.47 -6.18 -10.92
CA GLY A 99 -11.68 -6.33 -10.11
C GLY A 99 -12.51 -5.06 -10.15
N SER A 100 -13.52 -4.99 -9.31
CA SER A 100 -14.35 -3.80 -9.10
C SER A 100 -14.42 -3.45 -7.62
N VAL A 101 -14.47 -2.16 -7.31
CA VAL A 101 -14.75 -1.64 -5.96
C VAL A 101 -16.15 -1.07 -5.94
N SER A 102 -16.95 -1.51 -4.97
CA SER A 102 -18.26 -0.93 -4.68
C SER A 102 -18.14 0.05 -3.51
N LEU A 103 -18.69 1.24 -3.70
CA LEU A 103 -18.80 2.29 -2.68
C LEU A 103 -20.20 2.27 -2.07
N PRO A 104 -20.34 2.60 -0.76
CA PRO A 104 -21.64 2.78 -0.15
C PRO A 104 -22.40 3.95 -0.81
N ASP A 105 -23.73 3.90 -0.73
CA ASP A 105 -24.59 5.01 -1.16
C ASP A 105 -24.47 6.19 -0.17
N MET A 106 -23.45 7.01 -0.40
CA MET A 106 -23.18 8.23 0.36
C MET A 106 -23.52 9.43 -0.51
N ALA A 107 -24.65 9.99 -0.30
CA ALA A 107 -25.37 10.85 -1.25
C ALA A 107 -24.67 12.12 -1.73
N GLN A 108 -23.50 12.58 -1.30
CA GLN A 108 -23.12 13.97 -1.61
C GLN A 108 -21.64 14.34 -1.78
N ALA A 109 -20.66 13.49 -1.61
CA ALA A 109 -19.25 13.96 -1.68
C ALA A 109 -18.44 13.25 -2.77
N PRO A 110 -17.61 13.98 -3.53
CA PRO A 110 -16.58 13.37 -4.35
C PRO A 110 -15.67 12.53 -3.46
N VAL A 111 -15.30 11.36 -3.91
CA VAL A 111 -14.57 10.36 -3.14
C VAL A 111 -13.21 10.13 -3.80
N SER A 112 -12.15 10.07 -3.00
CA SER A 112 -10.89 9.51 -3.46
C SER A 112 -10.93 7.99 -3.25
N LEU A 113 -10.52 7.23 -4.26
CA LEU A 113 -10.52 5.78 -4.24
C LEU A 113 -9.16 5.25 -4.68
N TRP A 114 -8.53 4.46 -3.82
CA TRP A 114 -7.25 3.82 -4.08
C TRP A 114 -7.33 2.31 -3.88
N VAL A 115 -6.62 1.60 -4.72
CA VAL A 115 -6.40 0.15 -4.58
C VAL A 115 -4.90 -0.10 -4.53
N LEU A 116 -4.43 -0.67 -3.45
CA LEU A 116 -3.04 -1.09 -3.28
C LEU A 116 -2.94 -2.59 -3.58
N GLY A 117 -2.12 -2.97 -4.54
CA GLY A 117 -1.70 -4.34 -4.76
C GLY A 117 -0.32 -4.58 -4.19
N ILE A 118 -0.13 -5.66 -3.46
CA ILE A 118 1.16 -6.11 -2.93
C ILE A 118 1.37 -7.55 -3.40
N ALA A 119 2.48 -7.79 -4.10
CA ALA A 119 2.88 -9.11 -4.54
C ALA A 119 3.92 -9.72 -3.60
N TYR A 120 3.80 -11.01 -3.32
CA TYR A 120 4.67 -11.76 -2.42
C TYR A 120 5.30 -12.96 -3.14
N ASN A 121 6.49 -13.34 -2.72
CA ASN A 121 7.16 -14.58 -3.11
C ASN A 121 6.76 -15.77 -2.22
N GLU A 122 7.39 -16.93 -2.43
CA GLU A 122 7.14 -18.16 -1.64
C GLU A 122 7.51 -18.02 -0.15
N GLN A 123 8.42 -17.11 0.18
CA GLN A 123 8.84 -16.83 1.56
C GLN A 123 7.98 -15.73 2.22
N ASP A 124 6.82 -15.39 1.63
CA ASP A 124 5.93 -14.31 2.06
C ASP A 124 6.61 -12.93 2.18
N GLN A 125 7.66 -12.71 1.37
CA GLN A 125 8.35 -11.43 1.28
C GLN A 125 7.74 -10.59 0.15
N PRO A 126 7.49 -9.29 0.36
CA PRO A 126 6.99 -8.42 -0.68
C PRO A 126 8.04 -8.23 -1.79
N VAL A 127 7.66 -8.46 -3.04
CA VAL A 127 8.52 -8.36 -4.22
C VAL A 127 8.06 -7.30 -5.21
N ALA A 128 6.84 -6.82 -5.08
CA ALA A 128 6.31 -5.68 -5.83
C ALA A 128 5.12 -5.07 -5.10
N PHE A 129 4.88 -3.79 -5.35
CA PHE A 129 3.63 -3.15 -4.98
C PHE A 129 3.26 -2.06 -5.99
N ARG A 130 1.98 -1.74 -6.06
CA ARG A 130 1.46 -0.63 -6.85
C ARG A 130 0.16 -0.11 -6.26
N ARG A 131 0.02 1.21 -6.20
CA ARG A 131 -1.24 1.88 -5.94
C ARG A 131 -1.89 2.27 -7.25
N TRP A 132 -3.13 1.84 -7.44
CA TRP A 132 -4.04 2.35 -8.46
C TRP A 132 -4.93 3.41 -7.84
N GLU A 133 -5.29 4.42 -8.61
CA GLU A 133 -6.15 5.52 -8.20
C GLU A 133 -7.24 5.73 -9.25
N ALA A 134 -8.48 5.85 -8.80
CA ALA A 134 -9.58 6.12 -9.70
C ALA A 134 -9.50 7.53 -10.27
N ALA A 135 -9.82 7.67 -11.56
CA ALA A 135 -9.98 8.98 -12.19
C ALA A 135 -11.22 9.69 -11.64
N LEU A 136 -11.09 10.98 -11.35
CA LEU A 136 -12.21 11.82 -10.92
C LEU A 136 -13.11 12.20 -12.12
N PRO A 137 -14.42 12.42 -11.92
CA PRO A 137 -15.17 12.37 -10.67
C PRO A 137 -15.58 10.96 -10.28
N ILE A 138 -15.58 10.67 -8.98
CA ILE A 138 -16.09 9.41 -8.43
C ILE A 138 -17.51 9.65 -7.93
N THR A 139 -18.44 8.79 -8.37
CA THR A 139 -19.86 8.87 -8.00
C THR A 139 -20.20 7.82 -6.96
N PRO A 140 -20.85 8.13 -5.84
CA PRO A 140 -21.33 7.14 -4.88
C PRO A 140 -22.27 6.09 -5.53
N ALA A 141 -22.43 4.94 -4.87
CA ALA A 141 -23.26 3.81 -5.32
C ALA A 141 -22.89 3.20 -6.70
N ALA A 142 -21.74 3.54 -7.25
CA ALA A 142 -21.24 2.96 -8.49
C ALA A 142 -20.19 1.86 -8.22
N GLU A 143 -20.05 0.95 -9.17
CA GLU A 143 -18.93 0.01 -9.22
C GLU A 143 -17.78 0.62 -10.03
N TYR A 144 -16.59 0.60 -9.46
CA TYR A 144 -15.37 1.12 -10.09
C TYR A 144 -14.47 -0.03 -10.51
N PRO A 145 -14.42 -0.36 -11.80
CA PRO A 145 -13.48 -1.35 -12.29
C PRO A 145 -12.06 -0.81 -12.17
N PHE A 146 -11.16 -1.66 -11.75
CA PHE A 146 -9.73 -1.38 -11.74
C PHE A 146 -8.93 -2.48 -12.40
N SER A 147 -7.80 -2.10 -12.97
CA SER A 147 -6.80 -3.04 -13.47
C SER A 147 -5.43 -2.39 -13.38
N PHE A 148 -4.46 -3.14 -12.89
CA PHE A 148 -3.06 -2.72 -12.84
C PHE A 148 -2.12 -3.91 -12.91
N VAL A 149 -0.85 -3.62 -13.21
CA VAL A 149 0.18 -4.64 -13.35
C VAL A 149 1.25 -4.45 -12.28
N LEU A 150 1.64 -5.55 -11.66
CA LEU A 150 2.75 -5.65 -10.72
C LEU A 150 3.94 -6.32 -11.40
N TYR A 151 5.13 -5.75 -11.23
CA TYR A 151 6.38 -6.27 -11.77
C TYR A 151 7.34 -6.61 -10.66
N SER A 152 7.72 -7.87 -10.50
CA SER A 152 8.76 -8.27 -9.59
C SER A 152 10.15 -8.05 -10.19
N LEU A 153 10.97 -7.29 -9.51
CA LEU A 153 12.38 -7.10 -9.83
C LEU A 153 13.27 -8.21 -9.24
N GLY A 154 12.69 -9.09 -8.43
CA GLY A 154 13.39 -10.15 -7.70
C GLY A 154 12.81 -11.55 -7.97
N ALA A 155 12.36 -12.22 -6.93
CA ALA A 155 11.79 -13.55 -6.97
C ALA A 155 10.43 -13.61 -7.70
N PRO A 156 9.98 -14.78 -8.18
CA PRO A 156 8.65 -14.96 -8.76
C PRO A 156 7.54 -14.58 -7.77
N ILE A 157 6.45 -14.05 -8.31
CA ILE A 157 5.24 -13.73 -7.55
C ILE A 157 4.44 -15.01 -7.36
N THR A 158 4.08 -15.32 -6.12
CA THR A 158 3.23 -16.49 -5.80
C THR A 158 1.84 -16.09 -5.30
N ARG A 159 1.72 -14.91 -4.73
CA ARG A 159 0.48 -14.39 -4.16
C ARG A 159 0.39 -12.88 -4.35
N VAL A 160 -0.83 -12.39 -4.53
CA VAL A 160 -1.13 -10.95 -4.51
C VAL A 160 -2.20 -10.70 -3.47
N GLU A 161 -2.01 -9.64 -2.69
CA GLU A 161 -2.99 -9.09 -1.76
C GLU A 161 -3.45 -7.73 -2.29
N THR A 162 -4.74 -7.43 -2.13
CA THR A 162 -5.32 -6.13 -2.49
C THR A 162 -5.96 -5.49 -1.28
N ILE A 163 -5.68 -4.21 -1.09
CA ILE A 163 -6.24 -3.39 -0.01
C ILE A 163 -6.88 -2.17 -0.66
N VAL A 164 -8.08 -1.84 -0.23
CA VAL A 164 -8.85 -0.69 -0.77
C VAL A 164 -9.02 0.36 0.30
N GLU A 165 -8.83 1.60 -0.10
CA GLU A 165 -9.15 2.76 0.72
C GLU A 165 -9.99 3.75 -0.08
N ALA A 166 -11.10 4.18 0.49
CA ALA A 166 -11.93 5.24 -0.07
C ALA A 166 -12.18 6.33 0.96
N ARG A 167 -12.11 7.58 0.53
CA ARG A 167 -12.25 8.76 1.39
C ARG A 167 -13.15 9.78 0.73
N PRO A 168 -14.08 10.42 1.48
CA PRO A 168 -14.75 11.59 0.98
C PRO A 168 -13.71 12.70 0.74
N THR A 169 -13.85 13.43 -0.35
CA THR A 169 -13.05 14.64 -0.56
C THR A 169 -13.57 15.69 0.42
N ILE A 170 -12.73 16.11 1.33
CA ILE A 170 -13.05 17.23 2.23
C ILE A 170 -13.01 18.50 1.38
N PRO A 171 -14.08 19.30 1.36
CA PRO A 171 -14.11 20.55 0.60
C PRO A 171 -13.10 21.56 1.09
#